data_ec5b81147ad2bd8ed9fb2bb5ef35e297
#
_entry.id   ec5b81147ad2bd8ed9fb2bb5ef35e297
#
_cell.length_a   1.000
_cell.length_b   1.000
_cell.length_c   1.000
_cell.angle_alpha   90.00
_cell.angle_beta   90.00
_cell.angle_gamma   90.00
#
_symmetry.space_group_name_H-M   'P 1'
#
loop_
_entity.id
_entity.type
_entity.pdbx_description
1 polymer ?
#
loop_
_entity_poly.entity_id
_entity_poly.type
_entity_poly.pdbx_seq_one_letter_code
_entity_poly.pdbx_strand_id
1 'polypeptide(L)'
;RAIDGQGFARAEDWVAGHTVQPPEGELARVTGLPKSRPSQELADILGKASQGETLEEAEIVRLFRARGDEFTHVCKAADRLRKQVAGDEVTYCVNRNINYTNICYFKCQFCAFSKGKMSENLRGRPYDLSPEEVMRRTREAWERGASEVCLQGGIHPEYTGQNYIDICHSIKQVSPEMHIHAFSPLEVWQGAHTLGVSIGDFLGQLRQAGLGTLPGTAAEILDDEVRETLCADKINTSQWLEVMETAHEQGINTTATIMFGHIEQYRHVARHLLRVRELQAKSGGFTEF
;
A
#
# COMPACT_ATOMS: atom_id res chain seq x y z
N ARG A 1 -2.47 -2.34 -26.48
CA ARG A 1 -1.03 -2.10 -26.64
C ARG A 1 -0.44 -1.83 -25.26
N ALA A 2 0.72 -2.40 -24.96
CA ALA A 2 1.44 -2.13 -23.74
C ALA A 2 2.06 -0.72 -23.79
N ILE A 3 2.12 -0.07 -22.63
CA ILE A 3 2.71 1.25 -22.45
C ILE A 3 3.92 1.08 -21.53
N ASP A 4 5.02 1.75 -21.82
CA ASP A 4 6.19 1.78 -20.95
C ASP A 4 5.97 2.68 -19.73
N GLY A 5 6.93 2.66 -18.80
CA GLY A 5 6.85 3.50 -17.60
C GLY A 5 6.91 5.02 -17.84
N GLN A 6 7.14 5.45 -19.08
CA GLN A 6 7.13 6.86 -19.52
C GLN A 6 5.84 7.24 -20.25
N GLY A 7 4.92 6.29 -20.45
CA GLY A 7 3.64 6.51 -21.09
C GLY A 7 3.65 6.34 -22.61
N PHE A 8 4.74 5.87 -23.22
CA PHE A 8 4.82 5.62 -24.65
C PHE A 8 4.36 4.19 -25.01
N ALA A 9 3.75 4.05 -26.18
CA ALA A 9 3.36 2.74 -26.69
C ALA A 9 4.61 1.89 -26.95
N ARG A 10 4.64 0.68 -26.39
CA ARG A 10 5.71 -0.26 -26.62
C ARG A 10 5.64 -0.83 -28.05
N ALA A 11 6.81 -1.04 -28.65
CA ALA A 11 6.93 -1.62 -29.99
C ALA A 11 6.81 -3.16 -29.97
N GLU A 12 7.14 -3.77 -28.83
CA GLU A 12 7.06 -5.21 -28.61
C GLU A 12 5.75 -5.63 -27.94
N ASP A 13 5.30 -6.84 -28.24
CA ASP A 13 4.09 -7.43 -27.66
C ASP A 13 4.33 -8.17 -26.33
N TRP A 14 5.56 -8.14 -25.80
CA TRP A 14 5.87 -8.78 -24.52
C TRP A 14 5.20 -8.06 -23.36
N VAL A 15 4.61 -8.83 -22.45
CA VAL A 15 4.08 -8.35 -21.16
C VAL A 15 4.54 -9.27 -20.04
N ALA A 16 4.60 -8.76 -18.82
CA ALA A 16 4.93 -9.57 -17.66
C ALA A 16 3.97 -10.77 -17.53
N GLY A 17 4.53 -11.94 -17.23
CA GLY A 17 3.80 -13.21 -17.17
C GLY A 17 3.79 -14.02 -18.48
N HIS A 18 4.34 -13.49 -19.56
CA HIS A 18 4.58 -14.31 -20.75
C HIS A 18 5.63 -15.41 -20.49
N THR A 19 5.46 -16.55 -21.16
CA THR A 19 6.42 -17.67 -21.10
C THR A 19 7.70 -17.43 -21.88
N VAL A 20 7.71 -16.41 -22.76
CA VAL A 20 8.88 -15.99 -23.52
C VAL A 20 9.72 -15.00 -22.71
N GLN A 21 11.02 -14.99 -23.00
CA GLN A 21 11.95 -14.05 -22.36
C GLN A 21 11.55 -12.60 -22.65
N PRO A 22 11.76 -11.69 -21.70
CA PRO A 22 11.57 -10.25 -21.93
C PRO A 22 12.51 -9.76 -23.04
N PRO A 23 12.18 -8.65 -23.72
CA PRO A 23 13.05 -8.05 -24.71
C PRO A 23 14.47 -7.84 -24.16
N GLU A 24 15.48 -8.06 -24.99
CA GLU A 24 16.89 -8.02 -24.59
C GLU A 24 17.27 -6.70 -23.89
N GLY A 25 16.74 -5.58 -24.37
CA GLY A 25 16.96 -4.27 -23.76
C GLY A 25 16.41 -4.17 -22.33
N GLU A 26 15.25 -4.75 -22.05
CA GLU A 26 14.66 -4.80 -20.71
C GLU A 26 15.45 -5.74 -19.80
N LEU A 27 15.81 -6.89 -20.30
CA LEU A 27 16.64 -7.85 -19.56
C LEU A 27 18.00 -7.24 -19.20
N ALA A 28 18.67 -6.61 -20.16
CA ALA A 28 19.97 -5.96 -19.96
C ALA A 28 19.89 -4.82 -18.91
N ARG A 29 18.77 -4.09 -18.86
CA ARG A 29 18.53 -3.03 -17.89
C ARG A 29 18.46 -3.57 -16.46
N VAL A 30 17.86 -4.72 -16.25
CA VAL A 30 17.69 -5.35 -14.93
C VAL A 30 18.93 -6.13 -14.53
N THR A 31 19.52 -6.91 -15.45
CA THR A 31 20.65 -7.81 -15.18
C THR A 31 22.01 -7.18 -15.42
N GLY A 32 22.07 -6.10 -16.18
CA GLY A 32 23.31 -5.42 -16.55
C GLY A 32 24.17 -5.00 -15.35
N LEU A 33 25.49 -5.04 -15.55
CA LEU A 33 26.43 -4.50 -14.58
C LEU A 33 26.69 -3.02 -14.89
N PRO A 34 26.94 -2.18 -13.88
CA PRO A 34 27.35 -0.81 -14.12
C PRO A 34 28.69 -0.79 -14.83
N LYS A 35 28.87 0.12 -15.78
CA LYS A 35 30.08 0.25 -16.63
C LYS A 35 31.14 1.15 -15.99
N SER A 36 30.74 1.97 -15.03
CA SER A 36 31.60 2.92 -14.32
C SER A 36 31.50 2.74 -12.81
N ARG A 37 32.46 3.29 -12.07
CA ARG A 37 32.36 3.36 -10.61
C ARG A 37 31.37 4.44 -10.20
N PRO A 38 30.65 4.26 -9.08
CA PRO A 38 29.80 5.31 -8.55
C PRO A 38 30.67 6.50 -8.08
N SER A 39 30.07 7.69 -7.97
CA SER A 39 30.70 8.79 -7.27
C SER A 39 31.03 8.42 -5.82
N GLN A 40 32.02 9.06 -5.21
CA GLN A 40 32.41 8.78 -3.84
C GLN A 40 31.21 8.97 -2.88
N GLU A 41 30.48 10.06 -3.04
CA GLU A 41 29.26 10.33 -2.27
C GLU A 41 28.26 9.17 -2.33
N LEU A 42 27.96 8.67 -3.53
CA LEU A 42 27.03 7.55 -3.69
C LEU A 42 27.60 6.26 -3.09
N ALA A 43 28.90 6.01 -3.27
CA ALA A 43 29.55 4.84 -2.69
C ALA A 43 29.47 4.83 -1.15
N ASP A 44 29.66 5.99 -0.52
CA ASP A 44 29.56 6.15 0.94
C ASP A 44 28.14 5.89 1.45
N ILE A 45 27.12 6.44 0.76
CA ILE A 45 25.69 6.19 1.08
C ILE A 45 25.35 4.71 0.96
N LEU A 46 25.78 4.07 -0.13
CA LEU A 46 25.52 2.64 -0.34
C LEU A 46 26.27 1.76 0.67
N GLY A 47 27.49 2.19 1.06
CA GLY A 47 28.26 1.55 2.12
C GLY A 47 27.54 1.60 3.47
N LYS A 48 27.09 2.78 3.86
CA LYS A 48 26.27 3.04 5.06
C LYS A 48 25.02 2.16 5.08
N ALA A 49 24.25 2.15 3.98
CA ALA A 49 23.05 1.32 3.86
C ALA A 49 23.35 -0.18 3.99
N SER A 50 24.44 -0.66 3.40
CA SER A 50 24.84 -2.08 3.45
C SER A 50 25.26 -2.54 4.85
N GLN A 51 25.65 -1.63 5.71
CA GLN A 51 25.99 -1.87 7.11
C GLN A 51 24.76 -1.80 8.04
N GLY A 52 23.59 -1.54 7.49
CA GLY A 52 22.35 -1.39 8.25
C GLY A 52 22.23 -0.03 8.97
N GLU A 53 23.08 0.91 8.62
CA GLU A 53 23.02 2.25 9.19
C GLU A 53 21.85 3.06 8.61
N THR A 54 21.31 3.94 9.43
CA THR A 54 20.20 4.82 9.07
C THR A 54 20.63 5.89 8.06
N LEU A 55 19.92 5.96 6.94
CA LEU A 55 20.08 7.04 5.97
C LEU A 55 19.27 8.26 6.36
N GLU A 56 19.85 9.44 6.15
CA GLU A 56 19.20 10.74 6.34
C GLU A 56 18.37 11.17 5.12
N GLU A 57 17.49 12.17 5.28
CA GLU A 57 16.63 12.69 4.20
C GLU A 57 17.47 13.03 2.95
N ALA A 58 18.57 13.75 3.10
CA ALA A 58 19.43 14.17 1.98
C ALA A 58 20.06 12.97 1.24
N GLU A 59 20.47 11.94 1.98
CA GLU A 59 21.03 10.70 1.42
C GLU A 59 19.99 9.93 0.61
N ILE A 60 18.74 9.81 1.12
CA ILE A 60 17.63 9.18 0.41
C ILE A 60 17.30 9.98 -0.86
N VAL A 61 17.22 11.30 -0.77
CA VAL A 61 17.03 12.18 -1.94
C VAL A 61 18.14 11.98 -2.97
N ARG A 62 19.39 11.81 -2.53
CA ARG A 62 20.53 11.54 -3.42
C ARG A 62 20.37 10.21 -4.15
N LEU A 63 19.88 9.15 -3.48
CA LEU A 63 19.58 7.86 -4.12
C LEU A 63 18.48 8.02 -5.20
N PHE A 64 17.41 8.77 -4.95
CA PHE A 64 16.36 9.02 -5.93
C PHE A 64 16.83 9.86 -7.14
N ARG A 65 17.92 10.61 -6.99
CA ARG A 65 18.55 11.37 -8.09
C ARG A 65 19.51 10.52 -8.94
N ALA A 66 19.84 9.32 -8.54
CA ALA A 66 20.73 8.44 -9.30
C ALA A 66 20.17 8.16 -10.71
N ARG A 67 21.02 8.26 -11.73
CA ARG A 67 20.68 7.99 -13.14
C ARG A 67 21.78 7.19 -13.81
N GLY A 68 21.48 6.50 -14.91
CA GLY A 68 22.43 5.71 -15.67
C GLY A 68 23.11 4.65 -14.80
N ASP A 69 24.44 4.58 -14.83
CA ASP A 69 25.21 3.60 -14.05
C ASP A 69 25.02 3.76 -12.53
N GLU A 70 24.85 4.98 -12.02
CA GLU A 70 24.57 5.19 -10.60
C GLU A 70 23.24 4.53 -10.19
N PHE A 71 22.19 4.61 -11.00
CA PHE A 71 20.94 3.90 -10.76
C PHE A 71 21.15 2.39 -10.69
N THR A 72 21.97 1.84 -11.60
CA THR A 72 22.32 0.41 -11.60
C THR A 72 23.06 0.03 -10.30
N HIS A 73 23.96 0.87 -9.79
CA HIS A 73 24.62 0.65 -8.50
C HIS A 73 23.62 0.61 -7.35
N VAL A 74 22.65 1.53 -7.30
CA VAL A 74 21.58 1.54 -6.29
C VAL A 74 20.76 0.27 -6.33
N CYS A 75 20.28 -0.15 -7.52
CA CYS A 75 19.50 -1.38 -7.68
C CYS A 75 20.29 -2.63 -7.24
N LYS A 76 21.56 -2.72 -7.62
CA LYS A 76 22.41 -3.86 -7.23
C LYS A 76 22.71 -3.87 -5.73
N ALA A 77 22.85 -2.72 -5.09
CA ALA A 77 23.00 -2.63 -3.64
C ALA A 77 21.72 -3.07 -2.92
N ALA A 78 20.57 -2.60 -3.37
CA ALA A 78 19.26 -3.00 -2.84
C ALA A 78 19.02 -4.51 -2.98
N ASP A 79 19.34 -5.09 -4.15
CA ASP A 79 19.17 -6.53 -4.37
C ASP A 79 20.10 -7.37 -3.48
N ARG A 80 21.36 -6.93 -3.29
CA ARG A 80 22.26 -7.60 -2.33
C ARG A 80 21.71 -7.55 -0.90
N LEU A 81 21.19 -6.40 -0.48
CA LEU A 81 20.60 -6.24 0.85
C LEU A 81 19.34 -7.14 0.98
N ARG A 82 18.48 -7.15 -0.01
CA ARG A 82 17.34 -8.07 -0.07
C ARG A 82 17.79 -9.52 0.13
N LYS A 83 18.81 -9.94 -0.63
CA LYS A 83 19.31 -11.32 -0.55
C LYS A 83 19.87 -11.65 0.83
N GLN A 84 20.54 -10.71 1.47
CA GLN A 84 21.10 -10.89 2.82
C GLN A 84 19.99 -11.02 3.89
N VAL A 85 18.91 -10.25 3.75
CA VAL A 85 17.82 -10.18 4.75
C VAL A 85 16.75 -11.25 4.51
N ALA A 86 16.29 -11.39 3.27
CA ALA A 86 15.15 -12.23 2.90
C ALA A 86 15.52 -13.51 2.12
N GLY A 87 16.77 -13.66 1.69
CA GLY A 87 17.16 -14.79 0.85
C GLY A 87 16.62 -14.68 -0.58
N ASP A 88 16.58 -15.80 -1.28
CA ASP A 88 16.08 -15.90 -2.66
C ASP A 88 14.67 -16.53 -2.74
N GLU A 89 14.04 -16.81 -1.60
CA GLU A 89 12.68 -17.31 -1.54
C GLU A 89 11.68 -16.20 -1.88
N VAL A 90 10.70 -16.53 -2.73
CA VAL A 90 9.60 -15.64 -3.09
C VAL A 90 8.31 -16.22 -2.58
N THR A 91 7.65 -15.50 -1.69
CA THR A 91 6.33 -15.88 -1.16
C THR A 91 5.23 -15.13 -1.87
N TYR A 92 4.04 -15.73 -1.94
CA TYR A 92 2.84 -15.08 -2.47
C TYR A 92 1.60 -15.50 -1.69
N CYS A 93 0.62 -14.60 -1.65
CA CYS A 93 -0.68 -14.87 -1.07
C CYS A 93 -1.73 -14.98 -2.17
N VAL A 94 -2.52 -16.06 -2.15
CA VAL A 94 -3.68 -16.18 -3.05
C VAL A 94 -4.83 -15.43 -2.40
N ASN A 95 -5.14 -14.26 -2.91
CA ASN A 95 -6.17 -13.42 -2.36
C ASN A 95 -7.23 -12.99 -3.39
N ARG A 96 -8.33 -12.45 -2.89
CA ARG A 96 -9.35 -11.76 -3.68
C ARG A 96 -9.59 -10.38 -3.12
N ASN A 97 -9.45 -9.37 -3.99
CA ASN A 97 -9.87 -8.02 -3.64
C ASN A 97 -11.40 -7.89 -3.72
N ILE A 98 -12.01 -7.37 -2.66
CA ILE A 98 -13.45 -7.07 -2.57
C ILE A 98 -13.61 -5.60 -2.18
N ASN A 99 -13.83 -4.75 -3.17
CA ASN A 99 -14.24 -3.37 -2.91
C ASN A 99 -15.74 -3.38 -2.60
N TYR A 100 -16.08 -3.17 -1.33
CA TYR A 100 -17.49 -3.33 -0.88
C TYR A 100 -18.37 -2.14 -1.25
N THR A 101 -17.80 -0.92 -1.41
CA THR A 101 -18.53 0.24 -1.94
C THR A 101 -17.58 1.19 -2.68
N ASN A 102 -18.06 1.84 -3.74
CA ASN A 102 -17.35 2.93 -4.40
C ASN A 102 -17.95 4.31 -4.07
N ILE A 103 -18.98 4.35 -3.21
CA ILE A 103 -19.56 5.59 -2.72
C ILE A 103 -18.63 6.19 -1.69
N CYS A 104 -18.17 7.43 -1.94
CA CYS A 104 -17.23 8.12 -1.07
C CYS A 104 -17.52 9.62 -1.06
N TYR A 105 -17.55 10.24 0.12
CA TYR A 105 -17.76 11.69 0.21
C TYR A 105 -16.46 12.50 0.15
N PHE A 106 -15.29 11.85 0.28
CA PHE A 106 -14.00 12.48 0.12
C PHE A 106 -13.71 12.82 -1.36
N LYS A 107 -12.98 13.92 -1.57
CA LYS A 107 -12.70 14.48 -2.91
C LYS A 107 -11.23 14.40 -3.28
N CYS A 108 -10.60 13.25 -3.10
CA CYS A 108 -9.19 13.05 -3.45
C CYS A 108 -8.98 13.32 -4.95
N GLN A 109 -8.06 14.21 -5.30
CA GLN A 109 -7.86 14.66 -6.68
C GLN A 109 -7.39 13.56 -7.63
N PHE A 110 -6.73 12.53 -7.14
CA PHE A 110 -6.23 11.39 -7.91
C PHE A 110 -7.25 10.24 -8.02
N CYS A 111 -8.30 10.22 -7.19
CA CYS A 111 -9.15 9.05 -7.05
C CYS A 111 -10.13 8.91 -8.22
N ALA A 112 -9.89 7.90 -9.05
CA ALA A 112 -10.78 7.51 -10.13
C ALA A 112 -11.88 6.54 -9.70
N PHE A 113 -11.76 5.96 -8.51
CA PHE A 113 -12.67 4.95 -7.97
C PHE A 113 -13.90 5.56 -7.32
N SER A 114 -13.74 6.66 -6.59
CA SER A 114 -14.80 7.32 -5.84
C SER A 114 -15.93 7.78 -6.74
N LYS A 115 -17.18 7.49 -6.30
CA LYS A 115 -18.41 8.02 -6.87
C LYS A 115 -19.12 8.84 -5.80
N GLY A 116 -19.15 10.16 -5.99
CA GLY A 116 -20.03 11.02 -5.20
C GLY A 116 -21.50 10.74 -5.53
N LYS A 117 -22.42 11.22 -4.67
CA LYS A 117 -23.87 11.10 -4.88
C LYS A 117 -24.38 11.55 -6.26
N MET A 118 -23.61 12.38 -6.98
CA MET A 118 -23.98 13.05 -8.22
C MET A 118 -23.11 12.68 -9.43
N SER A 119 -22.14 11.80 -9.29
CA SER A 119 -21.29 11.45 -10.43
C SER A 119 -21.95 10.36 -11.28
N GLU A 120 -22.89 10.76 -12.06
CA GLU A 120 -23.34 9.96 -13.21
C GLU A 120 -22.22 9.88 -14.21
N ASN A 121 -21.26 8.94 -14.09
CA ASN A 121 -20.46 8.98 -15.25
C ASN A 121 -19.38 7.98 -15.42
N LEU A 122 -18.81 8.08 -16.49
CA LEU A 122 -17.63 7.59 -17.25
C LEU A 122 -16.93 6.31 -16.74
N ARG A 123 -17.13 5.89 -15.46
CA ARG A 123 -16.41 4.74 -14.86
C ARG A 123 -17.30 3.79 -14.03
N GLY A 124 -18.57 3.68 -14.40
CA GLY A 124 -19.52 2.78 -13.75
C GLY A 124 -20.45 3.48 -12.75
N ARG A 125 -21.49 2.75 -12.34
CA ARG A 125 -22.51 3.25 -11.41
C ARG A 125 -22.02 3.18 -9.96
N PRO A 126 -22.52 4.05 -9.08
CA PRO A 126 -22.36 3.87 -7.64
C PRO A 126 -22.91 2.48 -7.23
N TYR A 127 -22.21 1.83 -6.31
CA TYR A 127 -22.64 0.57 -5.73
C TYR A 127 -22.27 0.48 -4.26
N ASP A 128 -23.03 -0.31 -3.55
CA ASP A 128 -22.81 -0.73 -2.19
C ASP A 128 -23.19 -2.21 -2.11
N LEU A 129 -22.21 -3.07 -1.72
CA LEU A 129 -22.43 -4.51 -1.72
C LEU A 129 -23.24 -4.90 -0.48
N SER A 130 -24.26 -5.70 -0.68
CA SER A 130 -24.96 -6.30 0.46
C SER A 130 -24.08 -7.33 1.19
N PRO A 131 -24.35 -7.62 2.45
CA PRO A 131 -23.65 -8.67 3.19
C PRO A 131 -23.65 -10.02 2.45
N GLU A 132 -24.76 -10.38 1.81
CA GLU A 132 -24.89 -11.62 1.04
C GLU A 132 -23.93 -11.64 -0.15
N GLU A 133 -23.72 -10.51 -0.82
CA GLU A 133 -22.80 -10.42 -1.93
C GLU A 133 -21.35 -10.49 -1.47
N VAL A 134 -21.00 -9.89 -0.32
CA VAL A 134 -19.68 -10.04 0.31
C VAL A 134 -19.45 -11.50 0.67
N MET A 135 -20.42 -12.17 1.31
CA MET A 135 -20.36 -13.59 1.64
C MET A 135 -20.19 -14.46 0.41
N ARG A 136 -20.96 -14.19 -0.67
CA ARG A 136 -20.85 -14.93 -1.93
C ARG A 136 -19.44 -14.83 -2.53
N ARG A 137 -18.89 -13.61 -2.61
CA ARG A 137 -17.53 -13.38 -3.14
C ARG A 137 -16.45 -14.04 -2.27
N THR A 138 -16.62 -14.03 -0.97
CA THR A 138 -15.70 -14.70 -0.03
C THR A 138 -15.72 -16.20 -0.25
N ARG A 139 -16.90 -16.83 -0.37
CA ARG A 139 -17.03 -18.27 -0.64
C ARG A 139 -16.40 -18.65 -1.97
N GLU A 140 -16.68 -17.90 -3.03
CA GLU A 140 -16.05 -18.13 -4.35
C GLU A 140 -14.51 -18.02 -4.29
N ALA A 141 -13.97 -17.08 -3.48
CA ALA A 141 -12.54 -16.95 -3.29
C ALA A 141 -11.97 -18.21 -2.61
N TRP A 142 -12.61 -18.65 -1.53
CA TRP A 142 -12.23 -19.85 -0.79
C TRP A 142 -12.23 -21.10 -1.67
N GLU A 143 -13.31 -21.31 -2.43
CA GLU A 143 -13.43 -22.44 -3.36
C GLU A 143 -12.36 -22.45 -4.46
N ARG A 144 -11.79 -21.28 -4.79
CA ARG A 144 -10.67 -21.15 -5.73
C ARG A 144 -9.29 -21.19 -5.06
N GLY A 145 -9.22 -21.50 -3.77
CA GLY A 145 -7.97 -21.66 -3.02
C GLY A 145 -7.39 -20.38 -2.48
N ALA A 146 -8.18 -19.29 -2.41
CA ALA A 146 -7.72 -18.07 -1.75
C ALA A 146 -7.69 -18.28 -0.22
N SER A 147 -6.60 -17.87 0.41
CA SER A 147 -6.45 -17.85 1.87
C SER A 147 -6.80 -16.50 2.48
N GLU A 148 -6.95 -15.47 1.65
CA GLU A 148 -7.16 -14.09 2.07
C GLU A 148 -8.21 -13.38 1.21
N VAL A 149 -8.97 -12.50 1.83
CA VAL A 149 -9.72 -11.43 1.15
C VAL A 149 -9.15 -10.08 1.57
N CYS A 150 -8.85 -9.25 0.56
CA CYS A 150 -8.41 -7.88 0.76
C CYS A 150 -9.59 -6.94 0.52
N LEU A 151 -9.98 -6.14 1.53
CA LEU A 151 -11.16 -5.30 1.46
C LEU A 151 -10.81 -3.84 1.67
N GLN A 152 -11.34 -3.02 0.79
CA GLN A 152 -11.28 -1.57 0.85
C GLN A 152 -12.54 -0.99 0.23
N GLY A 153 -12.95 0.19 0.68
CA GLY A 153 -14.11 0.88 0.13
C GLY A 153 -13.96 2.39 0.10
N GLY A 154 -14.92 3.03 -0.53
CA GLY A 154 -15.16 4.45 -0.33
C GLY A 154 -15.64 4.72 1.10
N ILE A 155 -15.42 5.93 1.60
CA ILE A 155 -16.01 6.33 2.88
C ILE A 155 -17.47 6.75 2.62
N HIS A 156 -18.35 5.79 2.83
CA HIS A 156 -19.77 5.99 2.61
C HIS A 156 -20.35 6.94 3.67
N PRO A 157 -21.14 7.96 3.29
CA PRO A 157 -21.65 8.96 4.24
C PRO A 157 -22.59 8.40 5.32
N GLU A 158 -23.18 7.24 5.09
CA GLU A 158 -24.10 6.57 6.02
C GLU A 158 -23.42 5.44 6.82
N TYR A 159 -22.14 5.13 6.54
CA TYR A 159 -21.44 4.09 7.27
C TYR A 159 -21.00 4.59 8.65
N THR A 160 -21.14 3.68 9.59
CA THR A 160 -20.55 3.79 10.93
C THR A 160 -19.52 2.67 11.13
N GLY A 161 -18.80 2.66 12.23
CA GLY A 161 -17.89 1.57 12.56
C GLY A 161 -18.58 0.20 12.60
N GLN A 162 -19.91 0.15 12.88
CA GLN A 162 -20.64 -1.11 12.88
C GLN A 162 -20.66 -1.79 11.52
N ASN A 163 -20.71 -1.04 10.42
CA ASN A 163 -20.67 -1.61 9.07
C ASN A 163 -19.39 -2.42 8.81
N TYR A 164 -18.24 -1.92 9.29
CA TYR A 164 -16.96 -2.63 9.17
C TYR A 164 -16.90 -3.90 10.01
N ILE A 165 -17.46 -3.85 11.22
CA ILE A 165 -17.61 -5.03 12.10
C ILE A 165 -18.51 -6.09 11.43
N ASP A 166 -19.63 -5.67 10.85
CA ASP A 166 -20.60 -6.56 10.18
C ASP A 166 -20.00 -7.20 8.92
N ILE A 167 -19.15 -6.49 8.18
CA ILE A 167 -18.40 -7.04 7.05
C ILE A 167 -17.48 -8.17 7.55
N CYS A 168 -16.72 -7.97 8.64
CA CYS A 168 -15.87 -9.02 9.20
C CYS A 168 -16.69 -10.24 9.62
N HIS A 169 -17.77 -10.05 10.33
CA HIS A 169 -18.67 -11.14 10.76
C HIS A 169 -19.24 -11.90 9.55
N SER A 170 -19.66 -11.21 8.50
CA SER A 170 -20.19 -11.83 7.28
C SER A 170 -19.17 -12.76 6.62
N ILE A 171 -17.91 -12.34 6.57
CA ILE A 171 -16.81 -13.12 6.01
C ILE A 171 -16.56 -14.37 6.88
N LYS A 172 -16.43 -14.19 8.18
CA LYS A 172 -16.16 -15.29 9.13
C LYS A 172 -17.31 -16.29 9.22
N GLN A 173 -18.53 -15.85 8.98
CA GLN A 173 -19.70 -16.73 8.94
C GLN A 173 -19.62 -17.77 7.82
N VAL A 174 -19.06 -17.42 6.66
CA VAL A 174 -19.00 -18.31 5.48
C VAL A 174 -17.65 -18.96 5.27
N SER A 175 -16.59 -18.40 5.82
CA SER A 175 -15.22 -18.89 5.70
C SER A 175 -14.45 -18.54 6.98
N PRO A 176 -14.58 -19.31 8.07
CA PRO A 176 -13.97 -19.00 9.37
C PRO A 176 -12.43 -18.85 9.30
N GLU A 177 -11.77 -19.63 8.42
CA GLU A 177 -10.32 -19.62 8.25
C GLU A 177 -9.81 -18.53 7.30
N MET A 178 -10.71 -17.85 6.57
CA MET A 178 -10.32 -16.78 5.63
C MET A 178 -9.61 -15.65 6.37
N HIS A 179 -8.38 -15.33 5.97
CA HIS A 179 -7.70 -14.14 6.48
C HIS A 179 -8.38 -12.87 5.97
N ILE A 180 -8.62 -11.90 6.86
CA ILE A 180 -9.20 -10.61 6.51
C ILE A 180 -8.11 -9.56 6.57
N HIS A 181 -7.65 -9.11 5.40
CA HIS A 181 -6.78 -7.97 5.22
C HIS A 181 -7.64 -6.76 4.85
N ALA A 182 -8.01 -5.95 5.83
CA ALA A 182 -9.06 -4.97 5.60
C ALA A 182 -8.87 -3.70 6.40
N PHE A 183 -9.48 -2.70 5.84
CA PHE A 183 -9.73 -1.34 6.26
C PHE A 183 -8.47 -0.49 6.36
N SER A 184 -8.43 0.51 5.50
CA SER A 184 -7.39 1.54 5.56
C SER A 184 -7.43 2.29 6.91
N PRO A 185 -6.34 2.92 7.32
CA PRO A 185 -6.34 3.81 8.49
C PRO A 185 -7.43 4.88 8.46
N LEU A 186 -7.83 5.34 7.26
CA LEU A 186 -8.94 6.28 7.13
C LEU A 186 -10.28 5.65 7.49
N GLU A 187 -10.53 4.41 7.08
CA GLU A 187 -11.76 3.66 7.43
C GLU A 187 -11.79 3.35 8.94
N VAL A 188 -10.64 2.99 9.52
CA VAL A 188 -10.52 2.78 10.97
C VAL A 188 -10.77 4.07 11.75
N TRP A 189 -10.15 5.17 11.34
CA TRP A 189 -10.35 6.48 11.95
C TRP A 189 -11.82 6.88 11.91
N GLN A 190 -12.45 6.79 10.74
CA GLN A 190 -13.86 7.14 10.55
C GLN A 190 -14.79 6.21 11.34
N GLY A 191 -14.49 4.90 11.36
CA GLY A 191 -15.28 3.92 12.12
C GLY A 191 -15.27 4.20 13.61
N ALA A 192 -14.09 4.46 14.19
CA ALA A 192 -13.95 4.83 15.60
C ALA A 192 -14.72 6.13 15.92
N HIS A 193 -14.56 7.15 15.08
CA HIS A 193 -15.22 8.44 15.25
C HIS A 193 -16.75 8.32 15.22
N THR A 194 -17.31 7.55 14.29
CA THR A 194 -18.76 7.39 14.13
C THR A 194 -19.41 6.56 15.25
N LEU A 195 -18.64 5.70 15.90
CA LEU A 195 -19.09 4.97 17.09
C LEU A 195 -18.84 5.74 18.40
N GLY A 196 -18.06 6.83 18.35
CA GLY A 196 -17.70 7.59 19.54
C GLY A 196 -16.77 6.82 20.50
N VAL A 197 -15.92 5.95 19.97
CA VAL A 197 -14.95 5.14 20.73
C VAL A 197 -13.51 5.51 20.36
N SER A 198 -12.54 5.06 21.16
CA SER A 198 -11.13 5.22 20.82
C SER A 198 -10.73 4.34 19.61
N ILE A 199 -9.66 4.69 18.92
CA ILE A 199 -9.07 3.87 17.83
C ILE A 199 -8.75 2.47 18.37
N GLY A 200 -8.16 2.38 19.57
CA GLY A 200 -7.82 1.12 20.20
C GLY A 200 -9.04 0.24 20.49
N ASP A 201 -10.13 0.83 21.05
CA ASP A 201 -11.35 0.08 21.31
C ASP A 201 -11.99 -0.43 20.00
N PHE A 202 -11.97 0.40 18.96
CA PHE A 202 -12.52 0.01 17.67
C PHE A 202 -11.70 -1.11 17.00
N LEU A 203 -10.36 -1.01 17.02
CA LEU A 203 -9.48 -2.06 16.52
C LEU A 203 -9.68 -3.37 17.31
N GLY A 204 -9.87 -3.27 18.62
CA GLY A 204 -10.23 -4.41 19.46
C GLY A 204 -11.53 -5.09 19.04
N GLN A 205 -12.56 -4.32 18.72
CA GLN A 205 -13.85 -4.83 18.20
C GLN A 205 -13.69 -5.48 16.83
N LEU A 206 -12.93 -4.84 15.91
CA LEU A 206 -12.64 -5.41 14.59
C LEU A 206 -11.88 -6.74 14.70
N ARG A 207 -10.89 -6.82 15.59
CA ARG A 207 -10.12 -8.05 15.85
C ARG A 207 -11.03 -9.15 16.39
N GLN A 208 -11.93 -8.85 17.31
CA GLN A 208 -12.91 -9.79 17.83
C GLN A 208 -13.88 -10.29 16.73
N ALA A 209 -14.21 -9.42 15.77
CA ALA A 209 -15.01 -9.76 14.60
C ALA A 209 -14.23 -10.59 13.55
N GLY A 210 -12.91 -10.75 13.72
CA GLY A 210 -12.09 -11.58 12.86
C GLY A 210 -11.14 -10.86 11.91
N LEU A 211 -10.93 -9.54 12.08
CA LEU A 211 -9.90 -8.80 11.36
C LEU A 211 -8.52 -9.41 11.60
N GLY A 212 -7.74 -9.62 10.54
CA GLY A 212 -6.39 -10.17 10.61
C GLY A 212 -5.31 -9.09 10.57
N THR A 213 -5.28 -8.30 9.50
CA THR A 213 -4.27 -7.27 9.24
C THR A 213 -4.88 -6.04 8.59
N LEU A 214 -4.18 -4.89 8.68
CA LEU A 214 -4.60 -3.65 7.99
C LEU A 214 -3.70 -3.32 6.80
N PRO A 215 -4.29 -2.94 5.65
CA PRO A 215 -3.54 -2.39 4.53
C PRO A 215 -3.02 -0.97 4.82
N GLY A 216 -1.84 -0.66 4.28
CA GLY A 216 -1.23 0.67 4.37
C GLY A 216 -1.84 1.75 3.48
N THR A 217 -3.00 1.49 2.90
CA THR A 217 -3.69 2.42 2.01
C THR A 217 -4.10 3.72 2.72
N ALA A 218 -4.50 4.72 1.97
CA ALA A 218 -4.73 6.09 2.44
C ALA A 218 -3.47 6.82 2.96
N ALA A 219 -2.29 6.19 2.96
CA ALA A 219 -1.01 6.86 3.21
C ALA A 219 -0.71 7.89 2.10
N GLU A 220 -0.93 7.54 0.87
CA GLU A 220 -0.53 8.25 -0.33
C GLU A 220 0.95 8.70 -0.22
N ILE A 221 1.20 9.94 0.16
CA ILE A 221 2.47 10.44 0.67
C ILE A 221 2.24 10.91 2.12
N LEU A 222 3.00 10.40 3.07
CA LEU A 222 2.96 10.83 4.47
C LEU A 222 3.76 12.13 4.65
N ASP A 223 3.31 13.19 3.97
CA ASP A 223 3.83 14.55 4.06
C ASP A 223 2.68 15.54 3.82
N ASP A 224 2.38 16.36 4.80
CA ASP A 224 1.17 17.17 4.79
C ASP A 224 1.24 18.31 3.76
N GLU A 225 2.42 18.75 3.31
CA GLU A 225 2.56 19.66 2.15
C GLU A 225 1.90 19.08 0.88
N VAL A 226 2.05 17.77 0.69
CA VAL A 226 1.47 17.06 -0.46
C VAL A 226 0.00 16.73 -0.20
N ARG A 227 -0.33 16.27 1.01
CA ARG A 227 -1.69 15.86 1.39
C ARG A 227 -2.69 17.00 1.32
N GLU A 228 -2.31 18.20 1.73
CA GLU A 228 -3.14 19.42 1.62
C GLU A 228 -3.62 19.69 0.19
N THR A 229 -2.87 19.28 -0.82
CA THR A 229 -3.29 19.42 -2.22
C THR A 229 -4.04 18.19 -2.71
N LEU A 230 -3.54 16.98 -2.44
CA LEU A 230 -4.08 15.75 -3.02
C LEU A 230 -5.35 15.24 -2.33
N CYS A 231 -5.45 15.42 -1.03
CA CYS A 231 -6.49 14.81 -0.20
C CYS A 231 -6.69 15.56 1.14
N ALA A 232 -6.85 16.88 1.06
CA ALA A 232 -6.95 17.78 2.23
C ALA A 232 -8.03 17.40 3.23
N ASP A 233 -9.08 16.75 2.78
CA ASP A 233 -10.22 16.31 3.59
C ASP A 233 -10.02 14.93 4.26
N LYS A 234 -8.91 14.23 3.99
CA LYS A 234 -8.55 12.96 4.63
C LYS A 234 -7.81 13.18 5.96
N ILE A 235 -7.61 12.07 6.68
CA ILE A 235 -6.70 12.07 7.84
C ILE A 235 -5.30 12.57 7.43
N ASN A 236 -4.66 13.32 8.32
CA ASN A 236 -3.30 13.82 8.12
C ASN A 236 -2.25 12.74 8.44
N THR A 237 -0.99 13.10 8.25
CA THR A 237 0.15 12.18 8.47
C THR A 237 0.19 11.62 9.89
N SER A 238 -0.02 12.47 10.91
CA SER A 238 0.03 12.03 12.31
C SER A 238 -1.11 11.09 12.65
N GLN A 239 -2.31 11.35 12.16
CA GLN A 239 -3.48 10.49 12.35
C GLN A 239 -3.32 9.12 11.69
N TRP A 240 -2.72 9.07 10.49
CA TRP A 240 -2.41 7.80 9.84
C TRP A 240 -1.43 6.97 10.66
N LEU A 241 -0.35 7.60 11.14
CA LEU A 241 0.65 6.94 11.98
C LEU A 241 0.06 6.48 13.32
N GLU A 242 -0.81 7.28 13.94
CA GLU A 242 -1.52 6.92 15.16
C GLU A 242 -2.34 5.63 15.00
N VAL A 243 -3.10 5.50 13.91
CA VAL A 243 -3.87 4.27 13.66
C VAL A 243 -2.95 3.07 13.52
N MET A 244 -1.85 3.20 12.75
CA MET A 244 -0.92 2.09 12.53
C MET A 244 -0.19 1.71 13.83
N GLU A 245 0.28 2.69 14.58
CA GLU A 245 0.92 2.44 15.86
C GLU A 245 -0.01 1.74 16.85
N THR A 246 -1.26 2.22 16.96
CA THR A 246 -2.27 1.61 17.83
C THR A 246 -2.60 0.17 17.40
N ALA A 247 -2.63 -0.09 16.08
CA ALA A 247 -2.82 -1.45 15.56
C ALA A 247 -1.65 -2.37 15.97
N HIS A 248 -0.41 -1.90 15.84
CA HIS A 248 0.78 -2.65 16.25
C HIS A 248 0.81 -2.94 17.75
N GLU A 249 0.44 -1.96 18.59
CA GLU A 249 0.34 -2.14 20.04
C GLU A 249 -0.68 -3.22 20.43
N GLN A 250 -1.70 -3.43 19.62
CA GLN A 250 -2.69 -4.49 19.81
C GLN A 250 -2.31 -5.82 19.14
N GLY A 251 -1.12 -5.91 18.55
CA GLY A 251 -0.66 -7.11 17.86
C GLY A 251 -1.36 -7.35 16.52
N ILE A 252 -1.92 -6.32 15.89
CA ILE A 252 -2.43 -6.34 14.54
C ILE A 252 -1.32 -5.87 13.61
N ASN A 253 -0.80 -6.77 12.78
CA ASN A 253 0.18 -6.42 11.77
C ASN A 253 -0.46 -5.57 10.66
N THR A 254 0.37 -4.76 10.01
CA THR A 254 -0.09 -3.89 8.93
C THR A 254 0.88 -3.90 7.76
N THR A 255 0.49 -3.32 6.63
CA THR A 255 1.39 -3.04 5.52
C THR A 255 1.64 -1.54 5.41
N ALA A 256 2.67 -1.14 4.68
CA ALA A 256 2.90 0.26 4.32
C ALA A 256 2.81 0.42 2.79
N THR A 257 2.36 1.57 2.33
CA THR A 257 2.23 1.87 0.91
C THR A 257 2.66 3.29 0.63
N ILE A 258 3.13 3.52 -0.58
CA ILE A 258 3.38 4.86 -1.12
C ILE A 258 2.70 5.00 -2.48
N MET A 259 2.05 6.13 -2.73
CA MET A 259 1.53 6.49 -4.04
C MET A 259 2.28 7.73 -4.54
N PHE A 260 2.95 7.61 -5.66
CA PHE A 260 3.83 8.66 -6.21
C PHE A 260 3.49 8.97 -7.67
N GLY A 261 4.06 10.07 -8.18
CA GLY A 261 3.89 10.51 -9.57
C GLY A 261 2.86 11.64 -9.72
N HIS A 262 2.61 12.44 -8.68
CA HIS A 262 1.68 13.56 -8.69
C HIS A 262 2.43 14.90 -8.62
N ILE A 263 2.52 15.49 -7.43
CA ILE A 263 3.12 16.80 -7.16
C ILE A 263 4.31 16.71 -6.22
N GLU A 264 4.55 15.54 -5.68
CA GLU A 264 5.62 15.31 -4.70
C GLU A 264 7.01 15.51 -5.33
N GLN A 265 7.94 15.90 -4.49
CA GLN A 265 9.37 15.93 -4.78
C GLN A 265 10.06 14.80 -4.03
N TYR A 266 11.30 14.48 -4.39
CA TYR A 266 12.06 13.41 -3.75
C TYR A 266 12.20 13.58 -2.22
N ARG A 267 12.20 14.84 -1.72
CA ARG A 267 12.19 15.08 -0.27
C ARG A 267 10.92 14.55 0.41
N HIS A 268 9.76 14.67 -0.24
CA HIS A 268 8.49 14.18 0.32
C HIS A 268 8.47 12.65 0.35
N VAL A 269 9.01 12.00 -0.69
CA VAL A 269 9.20 10.55 -0.72
C VAL A 269 10.18 10.12 0.38
N ALA A 270 11.30 10.82 0.54
CA ALA A 270 12.26 10.54 1.59
C ALA A 270 11.64 10.64 2.99
N ARG A 271 10.89 11.70 3.28
CA ARG A 271 10.18 11.87 4.56
C ARG A 271 9.13 10.79 4.80
N HIS A 272 8.40 10.39 3.77
CA HIS A 272 7.48 9.27 3.86
C HIS A 272 8.20 7.99 4.30
N LEU A 273 9.30 7.63 3.62
CA LEU A 273 10.10 6.45 3.96
C LEU A 273 10.69 6.52 5.37
N LEU A 274 11.14 7.70 5.80
CA LEU A 274 11.65 7.92 7.14
C LEU A 274 10.60 7.68 8.20
N ARG A 275 9.38 8.21 8.03
CA ARG A 275 8.27 8.04 8.97
C ARG A 275 7.84 6.57 9.10
N VAL A 276 7.73 5.86 7.97
CA VAL A 276 7.43 4.41 7.99
C VAL A 276 8.56 3.64 8.69
N ARG A 277 9.82 3.95 8.39
CA ARG A 277 10.98 3.31 9.05
C ARG A 277 11.02 3.58 10.54
N GLU A 278 10.74 4.81 10.97
CA GLU A 278 10.73 5.18 12.39
C GLU A 278 9.65 4.41 13.15
N LEU A 279 8.44 4.30 12.58
CA LEU A 279 7.39 3.50 13.18
C LEU A 279 7.74 2.02 13.17
N GLN A 280 8.34 1.49 12.08
CA GLN A 280 8.82 0.11 12.04
C GLN A 280 9.88 -0.17 13.12
N ALA A 281 10.83 0.75 13.29
CA ALA A 281 11.87 0.60 14.33
C ALA A 281 11.27 0.61 15.74
N LYS A 282 10.17 1.33 15.96
CA LYS A 282 9.48 1.42 17.25
C LYS A 282 8.62 0.18 17.52
N SER A 283 7.88 -0.31 16.55
CA SER A 283 6.80 -1.28 16.76
C SER A 283 7.03 -2.64 16.10
N GLY A 284 7.80 -2.71 15.00
CA GLY A 284 8.02 -3.95 14.24
C GLY A 284 6.79 -4.49 13.52
N GLY A 285 5.69 -3.72 13.45
CA GLY A 285 4.39 -4.22 13.02
C GLY A 285 4.11 -4.20 11.52
N PHE A 286 4.94 -3.52 10.70
CA PHE A 286 4.81 -3.59 9.25
C PHE A 286 5.41 -4.89 8.71
N THR A 287 4.65 -5.62 7.90
CA THR A 287 5.08 -6.88 7.26
C THR A 287 5.52 -6.68 5.81
N GLU A 288 5.01 -5.66 5.15
CA GLU A 288 5.24 -5.37 3.72
C GLU A 288 5.27 -3.87 3.47
N PHE A 289 5.96 -3.48 2.37
CA PHE A 289 5.96 -2.12 1.84
C PHE A 289 5.72 -2.15 0.33
#